data_6ddafc486f82cf70948780926506ceec
#
_entry.id   6ddafc486f82cf70948780926506ceec
#
_cell.length_a   1.000
_cell.length_b   1.000
_cell.length_c   1.000
_cell.angle_alpha   90.00
_cell.angle_beta   90.00
_cell.angle_gamma   90.00
#
_symmetry.space_group_name_H-M   'P 1'
#
loop_
_entity.id
_entity.type
_entity.pdbx_description
1 polymer ?
#
loop_
_entity_poly.entity_id
_entity_poly.type
_entity_poly.pdbx_seq_one_letter_code
_entity_poly.pdbx_strand_id
1 'polypeptide(L)'
;SIFFKMKYTEYKNYFFVGIGGIGMSALAKYLFQNKKDIYGYDRVQSKITDQLVKEGIDISYVFNKSLIELKRLNPKNTLIVYTPAISHDNKILQYCLDKKFTLIKRAKILSEIVNEGFCIAISGTHGKTTVSSILSHILFQFNLEFTSFVGGIMNDYDSNLLNNGNKIFVVEADEFDKSFLQLKPDIICINNIDADHL
;
A
#
# COMPACT_ATOMS: atom_id res chain seq x y z
N SER A 1 -21.04 -25.25 1.91
CA SER A 1 -21.12 -24.04 1.11
C SER A 1 -19.71 -23.55 0.86
N ILE A 2 -19.30 -23.53 -0.41
CA ILE A 2 -18.00 -22.94 -0.84
C ILE A 2 -18.20 -21.44 -0.72
N PHE A 3 -17.72 -20.85 0.39
CA PHE A 3 -17.60 -19.41 0.49
C PHE A 3 -16.47 -18.99 -0.47
N PHE A 4 -16.80 -18.51 -1.64
CA PHE A 4 -15.90 -17.76 -2.49
C PHE A 4 -15.48 -16.51 -1.72
N LYS A 5 -14.29 -16.54 -1.11
CA LYS A 5 -13.74 -15.38 -0.46
C LYS A 5 -13.31 -14.42 -1.56
N MET A 6 -13.97 -13.27 -1.64
CA MET A 6 -13.64 -12.21 -2.59
C MET A 6 -12.14 -11.85 -2.47
N LYS A 7 -11.43 -11.70 -3.60
CA LYS A 7 -10.05 -11.22 -3.59
C LYS A 7 -10.00 -9.82 -2.98
N TYR A 8 -8.90 -9.49 -2.32
CA TYR A 8 -8.76 -8.17 -1.70
C TYR A 8 -8.74 -7.02 -2.73
N THR A 9 -8.36 -7.30 -3.97
CA THR A 9 -8.40 -6.36 -5.09
C THR A 9 -9.80 -6.15 -5.70
N GLU A 10 -10.79 -6.99 -5.35
CA GLU A 10 -12.16 -6.92 -5.88
C GLU A 10 -13.07 -5.96 -5.11
N TYR A 11 -12.66 -5.51 -3.91
CA TYR A 11 -13.42 -4.54 -3.16
C TYR A 11 -13.55 -3.22 -3.94
N LYS A 12 -14.68 -2.53 -3.74
CA LYS A 12 -14.91 -1.21 -4.34
C LYS A 12 -14.27 -0.11 -3.51
N ASN A 13 -14.48 -0.16 -2.20
CA ASN A 13 -14.06 0.87 -1.26
C ASN A 13 -12.91 0.36 -0.39
N TYR A 14 -11.98 1.24 -0.10
CA TYR A 14 -10.86 0.97 0.80
C TYR A 14 -10.76 2.08 1.82
N PHE A 15 -10.71 1.70 3.09
CA PHE A 15 -10.47 2.62 4.19
C PHE A 15 -9.11 2.33 4.82
N PHE A 16 -8.20 3.28 4.71
CA PHE A 16 -6.83 3.17 5.19
C PHE A 16 -6.68 3.76 6.58
N VAL A 17 -6.19 2.98 7.54
CA VAL A 17 -5.84 3.43 8.88
C VAL A 17 -4.34 3.69 8.93
N GLY A 18 -3.94 4.95 9.06
CA GLY A 18 -2.54 5.41 8.92
C GLY A 18 -2.14 5.62 7.46
N ILE A 19 -2.99 6.29 6.68
CA ILE A 19 -2.81 6.48 5.22
C ILE A 19 -1.56 7.28 4.87
N GLY A 20 -1.06 8.14 5.77
CA GLY A 20 0.14 8.96 5.57
C GLY A 20 1.47 8.21 5.63
N GLY A 21 1.46 6.93 6.02
CA GLY A 21 2.65 6.09 5.95
C GLY A 21 3.14 5.90 4.51
N ILE A 22 4.46 5.84 4.30
CA ILE A 22 5.06 5.82 2.95
C ILE A 22 4.52 4.66 2.09
N GLY A 23 4.48 3.44 2.59
CA GLY A 23 3.94 2.31 1.84
C GLY A 23 2.40 2.28 1.77
N MET A 24 1.70 2.90 2.74
CA MET A 24 0.25 3.03 2.74
C MET A 24 -0.21 4.01 1.66
N SER A 25 0.43 5.16 1.57
CA SER A 25 0.13 6.20 0.59
C SER A 25 0.38 5.74 -0.85
N ALA A 26 1.47 5.00 -1.10
CA ALA A 26 1.73 4.42 -2.41
C ALA A 26 0.62 3.44 -2.84
N LEU A 27 0.21 2.54 -1.94
CA LEU A 27 -0.89 1.61 -2.21
C LEU A 27 -2.23 2.34 -2.41
N ALA A 28 -2.52 3.36 -1.59
CA ALA A 28 -3.74 4.16 -1.72
C ALA A 28 -3.80 4.88 -3.08
N LYS A 29 -2.70 5.50 -3.53
CA LYS A 29 -2.57 6.13 -4.85
C LYS A 29 -2.81 5.11 -5.97
N TYR A 30 -2.16 3.94 -5.90
CA TYR A 30 -2.32 2.88 -6.90
C TYR A 30 -3.78 2.46 -7.05
N LEU A 31 -4.45 2.15 -5.95
CA LEU A 31 -5.86 1.75 -5.96
C LEU A 31 -6.78 2.88 -6.46
N PHE A 32 -6.50 4.13 -6.08
CA PHE A 32 -7.24 5.30 -6.54
C PHE A 32 -7.10 5.48 -8.06
N GLN A 33 -5.91 5.37 -8.61
CA GLN A 33 -5.65 5.42 -10.05
C GLN A 33 -6.34 4.26 -10.79
N ASN A 34 -6.53 3.11 -10.13
CA ASN A 34 -7.31 1.96 -10.62
C ASN A 34 -8.82 2.07 -10.33
N LYS A 35 -9.33 3.30 -10.14
CA LYS A 35 -10.77 3.62 -10.02
C LYS A 35 -11.46 3.00 -8.80
N LYS A 36 -10.70 2.80 -7.72
CA LYS A 36 -11.26 2.42 -6.42
C LYS A 36 -11.60 3.66 -5.62
N ASP A 37 -12.60 3.57 -4.78
CA ASP A 37 -12.99 4.64 -3.85
C ASP A 37 -12.11 4.54 -2.59
N ILE A 38 -11.27 5.54 -2.38
CA ILE A 38 -10.26 5.54 -1.31
C ILE A 38 -10.64 6.55 -0.24
N TYR A 39 -10.63 6.08 1.00
CA TYR A 39 -10.84 6.87 2.20
C TYR A 39 -9.71 6.61 3.18
N GLY A 40 -9.31 7.59 3.95
CA GLY A 40 -8.23 7.41 4.90
C GLY A 40 -8.43 8.14 6.22
N TYR A 41 -7.73 7.62 7.21
CA TYR A 41 -7.50 8.29 8.48
C TYR A 41 -5.99 8.32 8.73
N ASP A 42 -5.50 9.45 9.19
CA ASP A 42 -4.18 9.57 9.80
C ASP A 42 -4.27 10.44 11.05
N ARG A 43 -3.38 10.18 11.99
CA ARG A 43 -3.30 10.97 13.22
C ARG A 43 -2.67 12.35 12.98
N VAL A 44 -1.79 12.44 11.98
CA VAL A 44 -0.96 13.61 11.73
C VAL A 44 -1.12 14.05 10.27
N GLN A 45 -1.38 15.32 10.07
CA GLN A 45 -1.29 15.93 8.76
C GLN A 45 0.18 16.03 8.34
N SER A 46 0.50 15.69 7.11
CA SER A 46 1.86 15.66 6.56
C SER A 46 1.86 16.03 5.08
N LYS A 47 3.06 16.29 4.52
CA LYS A 47 3.19 16.52 3.06
C LYS A 47 2.60 15.38 2.23
N ILE A 48 2.73 14.13 2.70
CA ILE A 48 2.17 12.96 2.01
C ILE A 48 0.64 13.01 2.02
N THR A 49 0.02 13.24 3.18
CA THR A 49 -1.45 13.33 3.26
C THR A 49 -2.00 14.53 2.51
N ASP A 50 -1.31 15.68 2.53
CA ASP A 50 -1.70 16.86 1.76
C ASP A 50 -1.69 16.60 0.25
N GLN A 51 -0.69 15.83 -0.23
CA GLN A 51 -0.63 15.42 -1.62
C GLN A 51 -1.78 14.46 -1.98
N LEU A 52 -2.08 13.48 -1.15
CA LEU A 52 -3.21 12.57 -1.35
C LEU A 52 -4.55 13.32 -1.44
N VAL A 53 -4.74 14.32 -0.58
CA VAL A 53 -5.94 15.18 -0.60
C VAL A 53 -6.00 15.98 -1.90
N LYS A 54 -4.89 16.56 -2.36
CA LYS A 54 -4.81 17.26 -3.66
C LYS A 54 -5.14 16.36 -4.84
N GLU A 55 -4.78 15.07 -4.76
CA GLU A 55 -5.11 14.06 -5.77
C GLU A 55 -6.59 13.62 -5.71
N GLY A 56 -7.34 14.01 -4.67
CA GLY A 56 -8.79 13.74 -4.52
C GLY A 56 -9.12 12.61 -3.55
N ILE A 57 -8.16 12.13 -2.77
CA ILE A 57 -8.40 11.13 -1.73
C ILE A 57 -8.94 11.81 -0.48
N ASP A 58 -10.01 11.27 0.09
CA ASP A 58 -10.69 11.81 1.25
C ASP A 58 -10.03 11.32 2.55
N ILE A 59 -9.40 12.24 3.29
CA ILE A 59 -8.65 11.92 4.52
C ILE A 59 -9.22 12.69 5.71
N SER A 60 -9.41 12.01 6.82
CA SER A 60 -9.74 12.61 8.11
C SER A 60 -8.58 12.50 9.09
N TYR A 61 -8.36 13.55 9.88
CA TYR A 61 -7.37 13.57 10.96
C TYR A 61 -8.01 13.40 12.34
N VAL A 62 -9.33 13.38 12.38
CA VAL A 62 -10.09 13.13 13.62
C VAL A 62 -10.92 11.88 13.42
N PHE A 63 -10.70 10.89 14.29
CA PHE A 63 -11.56 9.71 14.28
C PHE A 63 -12.89 10.04 14.97
N ASN A 64 -13.93 10.05 14.17
CA ASN A 64 -15.31 10.01 14.65
C ASN A 64 -15.98 8.76 14.05
N LYS A 65 -16.74 8.02 14.85
CA LYS A 65 -17.52 6.84 14.40
C LYS A 65 -18.42 7.18 13.20
N SER A 66 -18.98 8.40 13.19
CA SER A 66 -19.77 8.92 12.08
C SER A 66 -18.99 9.02 10.75
N LEU A 67 -17.65 9.03 10.76
CA LEU A 67 -16.85 9.07 9.52
C LEU A 67 -17.18 7.90 8.60
N ILE A 68 -17.23 6.67 9.15
CA ILE A 68 -17.56 5.46 8.40
C ILE A 68 -19.04 5.47 7.99
N GLU A 69 -19.93 5.94 8.86
CA GLU A 69 -21.36 6.03 8.62
C GLU A 69 -21.70 7.10 7.57
N LEU A 70 -21.10 8.31 7.67
CA LEU A 70 -21.30 9.40 6.71
C LEU A 70 -20.82 9.05 5.30
N LYS A 71 -19.74 8.28 5.19
CA LYS A 71 -19.21 7.79 3.90
C LYS A 71 -20.00 6.60 3.35
N ARG A 72 -21.05 6.14 4.04
CA ARG A 72 -21.88 4.99 3.67
C ARG A 72 -21.06 3.71 3.39
N LEU A 73 -19.94 3.57 4.10
CA LEU A 73 -19.10 2.39 4.00
C LEU A 73 -19.81 1.20 4.65
N ASN A 74 -19.81 0.08 3.98
CA ASN A 74 -20.39 -1.14 4.51
C ASN A 74 -19.46 -2.35 4.36
N PRO A 75 -19.57 -3.36 5.26
CA PRO A 75 -18.64 -4.48 5.29
C PRO A 75 -18.62 -5.35 4.02
N LYS A 76 -19.66 -5.30 3.19
CA LYS A 76 -19.75 -6.13 1.98
C LYS A 76 -18.89 -5.63 0.84
N ASN A 77 -18.63 -4.31 0.79
CA ASN A 77 -17.92 -3.69 -0.32
C ASN A 77 -16.70 -2.85 0.10
N THR A 78 -16.38 -2.83 1.40
CA THR A 78 -15.29 -2.02 1.95
C THR A 78 -14.27 -2.89 2.65
N LEU A 79 -13.00 -2.71 2.31
CA LEU A 79 -11.85 -3.33 2.93
C LEU A 79 -11.11 -2.32 3.81
N ILE A 80 -10.81 -2.69 5.04
CA ILE A 80 -10.02 -1.87 5.96
C ILE A 80 -8.55 -2.28 5.85
N VAL A 81 -7.71 -1.34 5.43
CA VAL A 81 -6.27 -1.56 5.25
C VAL A 81 -5.49 -0.92 6.39
N TYR A 82 -4.58 -1.67 6.99
CA TYR A 82 -3.75 -1.20 8.11
C TYR A 82 -2.32 -1.74 8.04
N THR A 83 -1.43 -1.19 8.86
CA THR A 83 -0.04 -1.67 9.01
C THR A 83 0.21 -2.23 10.40
N PRO A 84 1.26 -3.05 10.60
CA PRO A 84 1.67 -3.51 11.93
C PRO A 84 2.03 -2.39 12.91
N ALA A 85 2.35 -1.18 12.41
CA ALA A 85 2.58 0.00 13.25
C ALA A 85 1.32 0.49 13.98
N ILE A 86 0.14 0.06 13.54
CA ILE A 86 -1.13 0.33 14.21
C ILE A 86 -1.40 -0.80 15.20
N SER A 87 -1.45 -0.45 16.49
CA SER A 87 -1.73 -1.43 17.55
C SER A 87 -3.11 -2.07 17.40
N HIS A 88 -3.23 -3.35 17.79
CA HIS A 88 -4.50 -4.11 17.70
C HIS A 88 -5.60 -3.54 18.60
N ASP A 89 -5.26 -2.80 19.67
CA ASP A 89 -6.22 -2.12 20.55
C ASP A 89 -6.64 -0.73 20.02
N ASN A 90 -6.21 -0.38 18.81
CA ASN A 90 -6.60 0.88 18.17
C ASN A 90 -8.13 0.95 18.02
N LYS A 91 -8.72 2.03 18.56
CA LYS A 91 -10.17 2.24 18.61
C LYS A 91 -10.86 2.16 17.23
N ILE A 92 -10.16 2.54 16.16
CA ILE A 92 -10.68 2.48 14.79
C ILE A 92 -10.77 1.03 14.34
N LEU A 93 -9.69 0.24 14.54
CA LEU A 93 -9.67 -1.17 14.15
C LEU A 93 -10.71 -1.95 14.94
N GLN A 94 -10.82 -1.72 16.27
CA GLN A 94 -11.84 -2.36 17.10
C GLN A 94 -13.26 -2.01 16.63
N TYR A 95 -13.55 -0.75 16.37
CA TYR A 95 -14.85 -0.34 15.81
C TYR A 95 -15.15 -1.04 14.47
N CYS A 96 -14.19 -1.13 13.57
CA CYS A 96 -14.35 -1.81 12.29
C CYS A 96 -14.60 -3.32 12.46
N LEU A 97 -13.92 -3.97 13.43
CA LEU A 97 -14.15 -5.37 13.78
C LEU A 97 -15.58 -5.60 14.33
N ASP A 98 -16.03 -4.75 15.25
CA ASP A 98 -17.37 -4.81 15.82
C ASP A 98 -18.47 -4.66 14.76
N LYS A 99 -18.19 -3.84 13.73
CA LYS A 99 -19.07 -3.64 12.57
C LYS A 99 -18.90 -4.71 11.48
N LYS A 100 -18.08 -5.75 11.73
CA LYS A 100 -17.82 -6.89 10.83
C LYS A 100 -17.16 -6.51 9.48
N PHE A 101 -16.37 -5.45 9.46
CA PHE A 101 -15.53 -5.16 8.30
C PHE A 101 -14.40 -6.19 8.19
N THR A 102 -13.98 -6.48 6.96
CA THR A 102 -12.76 -7.25 6.70
C THR A 102 -11.55 -6.35 6.89
N LEU A 103 -10.64 -6.74 7.78
CA LEU A 103 -9.37 -6.05 8.03
C LEU A 103 -8.23 -6.81 7.36
N ILE A 104 -7.34 -6.07 6.72
CA ILE A 104 -6.21 -6.66 6.00
C ILE A 104 -4.93 -5.84 6.20
N LYS A 105 -3.82 -6.50 6.39
CA LYS A 105 -2.51 -5.85 6.40
C LYS A 105 -2.15 -5.36 4.99
N ARG A 106 -1.56 -4.15 4.90
CA ARG A 106 -1.05 -3.55 3.65
C ARG A 106 -0.26 -4.55 2.80
N ALA A 107 0.68 -5.25 3.44
CA ALA A 107 1.56 -6.18 2.76
C ALA A 107 0.80 -7.30 2.03
N LYS A 108 -0.31 -7.75 2.59
CA LYS A 108 -1.12 -8.82 1.99
C LYS A 108 -1.81 -8.39 0.69
N ILE A 109 -2.42 -7.19 0.68
CA ILE A 109 -3.05 -6.70 -0.54
C ILE A 109 -2.00 -6.30 -1.59
N LEU A 110 -0.87 -5.73 -1.16
CA LEU A 110 0.24 -5.43 -2.06
C LEU A 110 0.75 -6.71 -2.74
N SER A 111 0.93 -7.81 -1.98
CA SER A 111 1.37 -9.09 -2.55
C SER A 111 0.38 -9.66 -3.57
N GLU A 112 -0.93 -9.49 -3.38
CA GLU A 112 -1.92 -9.91 -4.38
C GLU A 112 -1.80 -9.10 -5.67
N ILE A 113 -1.57 -7.79 -5.57
CA ILE A 113 -1.41 -6.90 -6.73
C ILE A 113 -0.16 -7.29 -7.52
N VAL A 114 1.00 -7.33 -6.87
CA VAL A 114 2.28 -7.52 -7.57
C VAL A 114 2.47 -8.95 -8.10
N ASN A 115 1.81 -9.94 -7.49
CA ASN A 115 1.85 -11.32 -7.96
C ASN A 115 0.95 -11.56 -9.21
N GLU A 116 0.21 -10.56 -9.68
CA GLU A 116 -0.56 -10.63 -10.93
C GLU A 116 0.29 -10.34 -12.18
N GLY A 117 1.50 -9.78 -12.02
CA GLY A 117 2.42 -9.46 -13.12
C GLY A 117 3.83 -9.97 -12.85
N PHE A 118 4.77 -9.57 -13.70
CA PHE A 118 6.18 -9.87 -13.53
C PHE A 118 6.77 -9.06 -12.35
N CYS A 119 7.14 -9.73 -11.27
CA CYS A 119 7.53 -9.08 -10.02
C CYS A 119 9.05 -9.05 -9.85
N ILE A 120 9.62 -7.84 -9.70
CA ILE A 120 11.02 -7.59 -9.35
C ILE A 120 11.04 -7.10 -7.89
N ALA A 121 11.63 -7.90 -7.00
CA ALA A 121 11.77 -7.56 -5.59
C ALA A 121 13.20 -7.10 -5.28
N ILE A 122 13.31 -5.92 -4.64
CA ILE A 122 14.58 -5.38 -4.19
C ILE A 122 14.70 -5.63 -2.68
N SER A 123 15.71 -6.38 -2.27
CA SER A 123 15.98 -6.76 -0.88
C SER A 123 17.37 -6.29 -0.44
N GLY A 124 17.64 -6.37 0.85
CA GLY A 124 18.92 -6.01 1.46
C GLY A 124 18.74 -5.13 2.68
N THR A 125 19.74 -5.09 3.55
CA THR A 125 19.73 -4.27 4.76
C THR A 125 19.69 -2.79 4.40
N HIS A 126 20.49 -2.38 3.40
CA HIS A 126 20.60 -0.99 2.95
C HIS A 126 20.41 -0.83 1.44
N GLY A 127 20.02 0.38 1.01
CA GLY A 127 19.97 0.77 -0.40
C GLY A 127 18.75 0.30 -1.18
N LYS A 128 17.78 -0.38 -0.57
CA LYS A 128 16.54 -0.84 -1.25
C LYS A 128 15.87 0.30 -2.02
N THR A 129 15.58 1.41 -1.33
CA THR A 129 14.91 2.58 -1.90
C THR A 129 15.71 3.24 -3.03
N THR A 130 17.03 3.27 -2.91
CA THR A 130 17.90 3.83 -3.98
C THR A 130 17.84 2.96 -5.23
N VAL A 131 18.01 1.65 -5.08
CA VAL A 131 18.00 0.72 -6.22
C VAL A 131 16.62 0.65 -6.87
N SER A 132 15.55 0.59 -6.07
CA SER A 132 14.18 0.60 -6.60
C SER A 132 13.86 1.89 -7.33
N SER A 133 14.31 3.05 -6.84
CA SER A 133 14.14 4.34 -7.51
C SER A 133 14.88 4.42 -8.84
N ILE A 134 16.15 3.97 -8.87
CA ILE A 134 16.96 3.94 -10.11
C ILE A 134 16.33 3.01 -11.14
N LEU A 135 15.93 1.79 -10.74
CA LEU A 135 15.27 0.84 -11.63
C LEU A 135 13.98 1.42 -12.18
N SER A 136 13.16 2.03 -11.31
CA SER A 136 11.91 2.68 -11.71
C SER A 136 12.13 3.79 -12.72
N HIS A 137 13.15 4.62 -12.51
CA HIS A 137 13.53 5.67 -13.46
C HIS A 137 13.93 5.08 -14.83
N ILE A 138 14.74 4.04 -14.84
CA ILE A 138 15.15 3.35 -16.08
C ILE A 138 13.93 2.81 -16.82
N LEU A 139 13.04 2.07 -16.14
CA LEU A 139 11.83 1.52 -16.76
C LEU A 139 10.92 2.62 -17.32
N PHE A 140 10.81 3.75 -16.61
CA PHE A 140 10.06 4.91 -17.05
C PHE A 140 10.65 5.55 -18.31
N GLN A 141 11.97 5.76 -18.37
CA GLN A 141 12.65 6.31 -19.53
C GLN A 141 12.51 5.44 -20.79
N PHE A 142 12.46 4.13 -20.61
CA PHE A 142 12.21 3.18 -21.71
C PHE A 142 10.72 3.01 -22.04
N ASN A 143 9.83 3.79 -21.40
CA ASN A 143 8.38 3.75 -21.59
C ASN A 143 7.77 2.34 -21.46
N LEU A 144 8.30 1.56 -20.52
CA LEU A 144 7.77 0.22 -20.25
C LEU A 144 6.47 0.29 -19.42
N GLU A 145 5.62 -0.72 -19.56
CA GLU A 145 4.40 -0.87 -18.78
C GLU A 145 4.77 -1.45 -17.40
N PHE A 146 4.90 -0.59 -16.40
CA PHE A 146 5.28 -1.00 -15.04
C PHE A 146 4.58 -0.20 -13.97
N THR A 147 4.56 -0.77 -12.77
CA THR A 147 4.21 -0.09 -11.52
C THR A 147 5.30 -0.33 -10.48
N SER A 148 5.75 0.74 -9.83
CA SER A 148 6.78 0.69 -8.80
C SER A 148 6.28 1.26 -7.48
N PHE A 149 6.39 0.47 -6.41
CA PHE A 149 6.12 0.87 -5.03
C PHE A 149 7.45 1.09 -4.32
N VAL A 150 7.79 2.34 -4.06
CA VAL A 150 9.09 2.75 -3.51
C VAL A 150 8.95 3.16 -2.05
N GLY A 151 9.89 2.77 -1.20
CA GLY A 151 9.90 3.06 0.23
C GLY A 151 10.30 4.51 0.59
N GLY A 152 10.35 5.42 -0.39
CA GLY A 152 10.66 6.83 -0.21
C GLY A 152 10.07 7.67 -1.33
N ILE A 153 10.10 8.99 -1.17
CA ILE A 153 9.70 9.91 -2.23
C ILE A 153 10.85 10.05 -3.22
N MET A 154 10.61 9.71 -4.47
CA MET A 154 11.54 9.93 -5.57
C MET A 154 11.50 11.42 -5.97
N ASN A 155 12.61 12.13 -5.80
CA ASN A 155 12.67 13.59 -5.97
C ASN A 155 12.24 14.05 -7.37
N ASP A 156 12.66 13.35 -8.42
CA ASP A 156 12.33 13.68 -9.80
C ASP A 156 10.86 13.55 -10.15
N TYR A 157 10.11 12.83 -9.34
CA TYR A 157 8.68 12.52 -9.56
C TYR A 157 7.77 13.05 -8.45
N ASP A 158 8.33 13.56 -7.36
CA ASP A 158 7.61 13.93 -6.13
C ASP A 158 6.61 12.85 -5.70
N SER A 159 6.99 11.58 -5.83
CA SER A 159 6.12 10.43 -5.60
C SER A 159 6.86 9.22 -5.08
N ASN A 160 6.16 8.39 -4.34
CA ASN A 160 6.57 7.05 -3.92
C ASN A 160 5.91 5.94 -4.76
N LEU A 161 5.19 6.34 -5.81
CA LEU A 161 4.56 5.46 -6.78
C LEU A 161 4.85 5.96 -8.18
N LEU A 162 5.35 5.09 -9.06
CA LEU A 162 5.26 5.28 -10.51
C LEU A 162 4.34 4.21 -11.07
N ASN A 163 3.34 4.62 -11.84
CA ASN A 163 2.36 3.70 -12.41
C ASN A 163 2.15 4.04 -13.89
N ASN A 164 2.77 3.24 -14.76
CA ASN A 164 2.67 3.31 -16.22
C ASN A 164 2.16 1.98 -16.81
N GLY A 165 1.41 1.20 -16.03
CA GLY A 165 0.87 -0.10 -16.41
C GLY A 165 1.21 -1.21 -15.43
N ASN A 166 0.68 -2.41 -15.66
CA ASN A 166 0.68 -3.51 -14.70
C ASN A 166 1.37 -4.78 -15.24
N LYS A 167 2.27 -4.67 -16.22
CA LYS A 167 3.04 -5.83 -16.70
C LYS A 167 4.21 -6.19 -15.80
N ILE A 168 4.91 -5.16 -15.29
CA ILE A 168 6.06 -5.30 -14.42
C ILE A 168 5.75 -4.60 -13.11
N PHE A 169 6.07 -5.23 -12.01
CA PHE A 169 6.01 -4.62 -10.66
C PHE A 169 7.39 -4.56 -10.05
N VAL A 170 7.76 -3.40 -9.52
CA VAL A 170 8.98 -3.21 -8.71
C VAL A 170 8.55 -2.93 -7.28
N VAL A 171 9.05 -3.74 -6.35
CA VAL A 171 8.71 -3.61 -4.92
C VAL A 171 9.94 -3.77 -4.04
N GLU A 172 9.92 -3.10 -2.90
CA GLU A 172 10.90 -3.35 -1.85
C GLU A 172 10.42 -4.53 -0.99
N ALA A 173 11.27 -5.54 -0.85
CA ALA A 173 11.05 -6.70 0.00
C ALA A 173 11.63 -6.40 1.38
N ASP A 174 10.79 -5.94 2.31
CA ASP A 174 11.18 -5.60 3.66
C ASP A 174 11.05 -6.82 4.59
N GLU A 175 12.10 -7.08 5.38
CA GLU A 175 12.18 -8.18 6.33
C GLU A 175 11.41 -7.91 7.63
N PHE A 176 11.10 -6.64 7.95
CA PHE A 176 10.60 -6.20 9.26
C PHE A 176 9.31 -6.91 9.71
N ASP A 177 8.38 -7.19 8.81
CA ASP A 177 7.10 -7.86 9.14
C ASP A 177 6.94 -9.22 8.45
N LYS A 178 8.04 -9.78 7.91
CA LYS A 178 8.03 -10.98 7.08
C LYS A 178 7.09 -10.87 5.87
N SER A 179 6.78 -9.66 5.43
CA SER A 179 5.87 -9.41 4.31
C SER A 179 6.41 -9.95 3.01
N PHE A 180 7.74 -9.96 2.85
CA PHE A 180 8.43 -10.53 1.69
C PHE A 180 8.09 -12.01 1.44
N LEU A 181 7.71 -12.79 2.48
CA LEU A 181 7.31 -14.19 2.33
C LEU A 181 6.01 -14.39 1.54
N GLN A 182 5.25 -13.33 1.33
CA GLN A 182 4.00 -13.35 0.55
C GLN A 182 4.21 -12.98 -0.91
N LEU A 183 5.37 -12.41 -1.23
CA LEU A 183 5.77 -12.08 -2.59
C LEU A 183 6.19 -13.37 -3.33
N LYS A 184 5.88 -13.42 -4.61
CA LYS A 184 6.35 -14.46 -5.55
C LYS A 184 7.14 -13.77 -6.66
N PRO A 185 8.34 -13.25 -6.35
CA PRO A 185 9.09 -12.48 -7.32
C PRO A 185 9.67 -13.39 -8.42
N ASP A 186 9.66 -12.88 -9.65
CA ASP A 186 10.35 -13.49 -10.78
C ASP A 186 11.84 -13.16 -10.77
N ILE A 187 12.20 -11.97 -10.25
CA ILE A 187 13.58 -11.54 -10.02
C ILE A 187 13.71 -11.01 -8.58
N ILE A 188 14.78 -11.40 -7.92
CA ILE A 188 15.20 -10.84 -6.63
C ILE A 188 16.56 -10.18 -6.80
N CYS A 189 16.65 -8.89 -6.45
CA CYS A 189 17.90 -8.18 -6.31
C CYS A 189 18.24 -8.05 -4.83
N ILE A 190 19.37 -8.59 -4.40
CA ILE A 190 19.86 -8.49 -3.02
C ILE A 190 21.05 -7.54 -3.02
N ASN A 191 20.87 -6.35 -2.45
CA ASN A 191 21.92 -5.32 -2.43
C ASN A 191 23.08 -5.68 -1.50
N ASN A 192 22.76 -6.13 -0.30
CA ASN A 192 23.68 -6.52 0.75
C ASN A 192 22.97 -7.36 1.80
N ILE A 193 23.75 -8.05 2.62
CA ILE A 193 23.26 -8.85 3.76
C ILE A 193 24.16 -8.51 4.94
N ASP A 194 23.69 -7.62 5.82
CA ASP A 194 24.38 -7.21 7.03
C ASP A 194 23.63 -7.68 8.28
N ALA A 195 24.33 -7.91 9.38
CA ALA A 195 23.80 -8.49 10.60
C ALA A 195 23.05 -7.47 11.51
N ASP A 196 22.63 -6.33 10.99
CA ASP A 196 22.08 -5.21 11.77
C ASP A 196 20.68 -5.46 12.39
N HIS A 197 20.05 -6.59 12.11
CA HIS A 197 18.69 -6.92 12.57
C HIS A 197 18.55 -8.34 13.15
N LEU A 198 19.62 -8.87 13.75
CA LEU A 198 19.62 -10.15 14.48
C LEU A 198 19.25 -9.97 15.94
#